data_0a5c644d24bdf8e1b0d6c3424e53eee6
#
_entry.id   0a5c644d24bdf8e1b0d6c3424e53eee6
#
_cell.length_a   1.000
_cell.length_b   1.000
_cell.length_c   1.000
_cell.angle_alpha   90.00
_cell.angle_beta   90.00
_cell.angle_gamma   90.00
#
_symmetry.space_group_name_H-M   'P 1'
#
loop_
_entity.id
_entity.type
_entity.pdbx_description
1 polymer ?
#
loop_
_entity_poly.entity_id
_entity_poly.type
_entity_poly.pdbx_seq_one_letter_code
_entity_poly.pdbx_strand_id
1 'polypeptide(L)'
;MQEMEDLLYRLKVADESISNLFEKQLGISLTRYTILGILLEDAPMHQLALQQRLQIDRAAITRHLKLLEEQGYISRERNPKNQREVLIWPTEQAREALISAPPAHHLAIKEAMNQVLTLEERNQFLAMLDKLLIGLQELPI
;
A
#
# COMPACT_ATOMS: atom_id res chain seq x y z
N MET A 1 -16.07 -18.32 20.92
CA MET A 1 -14.77 -17.76 20.43
C MET A 1 -14.31 -16.71 21.42
N GLN A 2 -13.03 -16.65 21.72
CA GLN A 2 -12.48 -15.62 22.59
C GLN A 2 -12.60 -14.25 21.94
N GLU A 3 -12.73 -13.20 22.73
CA GLU A 3 -12.90 -11.84 22.20
C GLU A 3 -11.77 -11.40 21.26
N MET A 4 -10.52 -11.69 21.62
CA MET A 4 -9.37 -11.35 20.79
C MET A 4 -9.39 -12.14 19.48
N GLU A 5 -9.73 -13.41 19.52
CA GLU A 5 -9.83 -14.25 18.32
C GLU A 5 -10.91 -13.73 17.36
N ASP A 6 -12.03 -13.26 17.88
CA ASP A 6 -13.10 -12.67 17.06
C ASP A 6 -12.61 -11.39 16.39
N LEU A 7 -11.90 -10.53 17.13
CA LEU A 7 -11.33 -9.30 16.57
C LEU A 7 -10.35 -9.63 15.44
N LEU A 8 -9.44 -10.56 15.68
CA LEU A 8 -8.44 -10.95 14.67
C LEU A 8 -9.10 -11.54 13.42
N TYR A 9 -10.14 -12.35 13.59
CA TYR A 9 -10.88 -12.90 12.46
C TYR A 9 -11.60 -11.81 11.66
N ARG A 10 -12.20 -10.83 12.34
CA ARG A 10 -12.84 -9.70 11.67
C ARG A 10 -11.84 -8.86 10.87
N LEU A 11 -10.62 -8.69 11.38
CA LEU A 11 -9.55 -8.02 10.65
C LEU A 11 -9.17 -8.81 9.39
N LYS A 12 -9.15 -10.14 9.48
CA LYS A 12 -8.91 -10.98 8.31
C LYS A 12 -10.01 -10.81 7.25
N VAL A 13 -11.27 -10.77 7.68
CA VAL A 13 -12.41 -10.54 6.77
C VAL A 13 -12.30 -9.15 6.15
N ALA A 14 -11.93 -8.14 6.94
CA ALA A 14 -11.72 -6.78 6.44
C ALA A 14 -10.62 -6.74 5.37
N ASP A 15 -9.51 -7.45 5.59
CA ASP A 15 -8.43 -7.54 4.62
C ASP A 15 -8.92 -8.12 3.28
N GLU A 16 -9.70 -9.19 3.31
CA GLU A 16 -10.27 -9.78 2.10
C GLU A 16 -11.22 -8.81 1.39
N SER A 17 -12.04 -8.10 2.14
CA SER A 17 -12.97 -7.10 1.59
C SER A 17 -12.21 -5.94 0.93
N ILE A 18 -11.12 -5.48 1.56
CA ILE A 18 -10.26 -4.44 1.01
C ILE A 18 -9.60 -4.90 -0.29
N SER A 19 -9.05 -6.12 -0.30
CA SER A 19 -8.43 -6.70 -1.49
C SER A 19 -9.42 -6.77 -2.66
N ASN A 20 -10.62 -7.26 -2.41
CA ASN A 20 -11.67 -7.33 -3.41
C ASN A 20 -12.06 -5.95 -3.93
N LEU A 21 -12.21 -4.97 -3.04
CA LEU A 21 -12.57 -3.61 -3.41
C LEU A 21 -11.53 -3.01 -4.37
N PHE A 22 -10.26 -3.07 -4.00
CA PHE A 22 -9.19 -2.48 -4.83
C PHE A 22 -9.05 -3.18 -6.17
N GLU A 23 -8.99 -4.50 -6.18
CA GLU A 23 -8.81 -5.26 -7.42
C GLU A 23 -10.00 -5.10 -8.38
N LYS A 24 -11.23 -5.14 -7.87
CA LYS A 24 -12.43 -5.07 -8.71
C LYS A 24 -12.78 -3.64 -9.14
N GLN A 25 -12.62 -2.67 -8.24
CA GLN A 25 -13.06 -1.31 -8.50
C GLN A 25 -11.95 -0.39 -8.99
N LEU A 26 -10.72 -0.58 -8.52
CA LEU A 26 -9.59 0.26 -8.89
C LEU A 26 -8.61 -0.44 -9.83
N GLY A 27 -8.75 -1.77 -10.02
CA GLY A 27 -7.91 -2.53 -10.94
C GLY A 27 -6.47 -2.72 -10.49
N ILE A 28 -6.18 -2.45 -9.21
CA ILE A 28 -4.83 -2.57 -8.65
C ILE A 28 -4.94 -2.97 -7.18
N SER A 29 -4.03 -3.83 -6.70
CA SER A 29 -4.03 -4.19 -5.28
C SER A 29 -3.74 -2.98 -4.39
N LEU A 30 -4.26 -3.01 -3.16
CA LEU A 30 -3.98 -1.94 -2.19
C LEU A 30 -2.47 -1.77 -1.97
N THR A 31 -1.72 -2.86 -1.89
CA THR A 31 -0.27 -2.80 -1.69
C THR A 31 0.42 -2.04 -2.83
N ARG A 32 0.11 -2.39 -4.08
CA ARG A 32 0.69 -1.70 -5.24
C ARG A 32 0.24 -0.24 -5.33
N TYR A 33 -1.03 0.02 -5.04
CA TYR A 33 -1.54 1.38 -4.96
C TYR A 33 -0.77 2.21 -3.93
N THR A 34 -0.52 1.63 -2.76
CA THR A 34 0.24 2.26 -1.67
C THR A 34 1.69 2.52 -2.09
N ILE A 35 2.34 1.56 -2.76
CA ILE A 35 3.69 1.74 -3.29
C ILE A 35 3.74 2.97 -4.21
N LEU A 36 2.80 3.07 -5.14
CA LEU A 36 2.76 4.20 -6.07
C LEU A 36 2.54 5.52 -5.34
N GLY A 37 1.66 5.55 -4.35
CA GLY A 37 1.44 6.74 -3.52
C GLY A 37 2.71 7.20 -2.81
N ILE A 38 3.45 6.27 -2.24
CA ILE A 38 4.73 6.57 -1.58
C ILE A 38 5.75 7.12 -2.59
N LEU A 39 5.87 6.48 -3.74
CA LEU A 39 6.83 6.92 -4.77
C LEU A 39 6.47 8.29 -5.34
N LEU A 40 5.18 8.58 -5.50
CA LEU A 40 4.73 9.89 -5.99
C LEU A 40 5.10 11.02 -5.04
N GLU A 41 5.22 10.73 -3.74
CA GLU A 41 5.63 11.72 -2.73
C GLU A 41 7.14 11.76 -2.51
N ASP A 42 7.78 10.61 -2.45
CA ASP A 42 9.14 10.47 -1.91
C ASP A 42 10.17 9.88 -2.87
N ALA A 43 9.85 9.68 -4.15
CA ALA A 43 10.81 9.12 -5.09
C ALA A 43 12.04 10.03 -5.27
N PRO A 44 13.22 9.45 -5.58
CA PRO A 44 13.44 8.03 -5.78
C PRO A 44 13.62 7.27 -4.47
N MET A 45 13.37 5.97 -4.51
CA MET A 45 13.55 5.11 -3.35
C MET A 45 14.20 3.79 -3.73
N HIS A 46 14.90 3.19 -2.77
CA HIS A 46 15.40 1.82 -2.89
C HIS A 46 14.33 0.82 -2.54
N GLN A 47 14.49 -0.41 -3.04
CA GLN A 47 13.59 -1.51 -2.69
C GLN A 47 13.55 -1.76 -1.18
N LEU A 48 14.70 -1.75 -0.50
CA LEU A 48 14.76 -1.98 0.94
C LEU A 48 13.98 -0.91 1.72
N ALA A 49 14.09 0.35 1.33
CA ALA A 49 13.35 1.44 1.98
C ALA A 49 11.83 1.25 1.82
N LEU A 50 11.38 0.87 0.64
CA LEU A 50 9.96 0.56 0.40
C LEU A 50 9.50 -0.64 1.23
N GLN A 51 10.31 -1.69 1.25
CA GLN A 51 10.01 -2.91 2.01
C GLN A 51 9.83 -2.60 3.50
N GLN A 52 10.73 -1.83 4.08
CA GLN A 52 10.67 -1.44 5.48
C GLN A 52 9.46 -0.59 5.77
N ARG A 53 9.17 0.37 4.92
CA ARG A 53 8.03 1.27 5.09
C ARG A 53 6.69 0.53 5.00
N LEU A 54 6.58 -0.47 4.13
CA LEU A 54 5.38 -1.27 3.94
C LEU A 54 5.27 -2.45 4.91
N GLN A 55 6.35 -2.78 5.60
CA GLN A 55 6.43 -3.93 6.52
C GLN A 55 6.05 -5.25 5.85
N ILE A 56 6.54 -5.47 4.63
CA ILE A 56 6.36 -6.71 3.88
C ILE A 56 7.70 -7.38 3.63
N ASP A 57 7.68 -8.66 3.29
CA ASP A 57 8.92 -9.39 3.05
C ASP A 57 9.53 -9.08 1.67
N ARG A 58 10.79 -9.50 1.50
CA ARG A 58 11.56 -9.25 0.28
C ARG A 58 10.91 -9.87 -0.95
N ALA A 59 10.40 -11.09 -0.82
CA ALA A 59 9.77 -11.77 -1.96
C ALA A 59 8.51 -11.04 -2.41
N ALA A 60 7.71 -10.55 -1.46
CA ALA A 60 6.48 -9.80 -1.76
C ALA A 60 6.79 -8.49 -2.47
N ILE A 61 7.74 -7.68 -1.95
CA ILE A 61 8.07 -6.39 -2.59
C ILE A 61 8.66 -6.62 -3.99
N THR A 62 9.50 -7.64 -4.15
CA THR A 62 10.09 -7.97 -5.45
C THR A 62 9.00 -8.28 -6.49
N ARG A 63 8.00 -9.08 -6.10
CA ARG A 63 6.88 -9.42 -6.97
C ARG A 63 6.03 -8.20 -7.33
N HIS A 64 5.70 -7.37 -6.36
CA HIS A 64 4.90 -6.16 -6.60
C HIS A 64 5.61 -5.18 -7.53
N LEU A 65 6.91 -4.96 -7.33
CA LEU A 65 7.68 -4.05 -8.17
C LEU A 65 7.80 -4.57 -9.60
N LYS A 66 7.97 -5.88 -9.77
CA LYS A 66 7.99 -6.49 -11.11
C LYS A 66 6.68 -6.24 -11.85
N LEU A 67 5.55 -6.47 -11.19
CA LEU A 67 4.23 -6.24 -11.78
C LEU A 67 4.03 -4.77 -12.14
N LEU A 68 4.41 -3.85 -11.25
CA LEU A 68 4.31 -2.41 -11.51
C LEU A 68 5.17 -1.96 -12.68
N GLU A 69 6.37 -2.53 -12.82
CA GLU A 69 7.26 -2.23 -13.94
C GLU A 69 6.68 -2.75 -15.25
N GLU A 70 6.15 -3.97 -15.26
CA GLU A 70 5.49 -4.55 -16.43
C GLU A 70 4.26 -3.75 -16.87
N GLN A 71 3.53 -3.18 -15.90
CA GLN A 71 2.38 -2.33 -16.17
C GLN A 71 2.74 -0.90 -16.61
N GLY A 72 4.02 -0.55 -16.54
CA GLY A 72 4.48 0.79 -16.92
C GLY A 72 4.28 1.86 -15.86
N TYR A 73 4.06 1.49 -14.60
CA TYR A 73 3.84 2.43 -13.51
C TYR A 73 5.11 2.85 -12.78
N ILE A 74 6.17 2.05 -12.88
CA ILE A 74 7.46 2.40 -12.29
C ILE A 74 8.58 2.16 -13.30
N SER A 75 9.69 2.85 -13.08
CA SER A 75 10.96 2.58 -13.75
C SER A 75 12.02 2.33 -12.69
N ARG A 76 13.03 1.56 -13.06
CA ARG A 76 14.17 1.27 -12.20
C ARG A 76 15.43 1.70 -12.93
N GLU A 77 16.26 2.48 -12.26
CA GLU A 77 17.50 2.98 -12.82
C GLU A 77 18.62 2.85 -11.81
N ARG A 78 19.81 2.49 -12.30
CA ARG A 78 20.98 2.48 -11.44
C ARG A 78 21.32 3.91 -11.07
N ASN A 79 21.67 4.11 -9.79
CA ASN A 79 22.12 5.41 -9.31
C ASN A 79 23.46 5.76 -10.01
N PRO A 80 23.53 6.89 -10.75
CA PRO A 80 24.78 7.29 -11.43
C PRO A 80 25.97 7.44 -10.49
N LYS A 81 25.71 7.76 -9.22
CA LYS A 81 26.76 7.97 -8.21
C LYS A 81 27.15 6.67 -7.52
N ASN A 82 26.35 5.63 -7.60
CA ASN A 82 26.59 4.34 -6.98
C ASN A 82 25.92 3.23 -7.78
N GLN A 83 26.68 2.59 -8.65
CA GLN A 83 26.19 1.57 -9.60
C GLN A 83 25.60 0.33 -8.94
N ARG A 84 25.82 0.13 -7.63
CA ARG A 84 25.26 -1.00 -6.89
C ARG A 84 23.82 -0.75 -6.44
N GLU A 85 23.43 0.50 -6.50
CA GLU A 85 22.16 0.97 -6.01
C GLU A 85 21.16 1.13 -7.15
N VAL A 86 20.00 0.49 -7.05
CA VAL A 86 18.89 0.66 -8.00
C VAL A 86 17.86 1.56 -7.37
N LEU A 87 17.54 2.65 -8.05
CA LEU A 87 16.53 3.61 -7.64
C LEU A 87 15.22 3.35 -8.38
N ILE A 88 14.13 3.50 -7.67
CA ILE A 88 12.78 3.25 -8.17
C ILE A 88 12.06 4.59 -8.27
N TRP A 89 11.45 4.84 -9.43
CA TRP A 89 10.74 6.07 -9.76
C TRP A 89 9.33 5.74 -10.23
N PRO A 90 8.32 6.57 -9.89
CA PRO A 90 7.03 6.47 -10.56
C PRO A 90 7.14 7.05 -11.96
N THR A 91 6.32 6.55 -12.89
CA THR A 91 6.25 7.08 -14.25
C THR A 91 5.18 8.17 -14.36
N GLU A 92 5.19 8.90 -15.48
CA GLU A 92 4.12 9.85 -15.78
C GLU A 92 2.77 9.14 -15.90
N GLN A 93 2.77 7.91 -16.44
CA GLN A 93 1.55 7.10 -16.52
C GLN A 93 0.94 6.86 -15.12
N ALA A 94 1.78 6.57 -14.11
CA ALA A 94 1.33 6.40 -12.74
C ALA A 94 0.75 7.71 -12.19
N ARG A 95 1.42 8.83 -12.44
CA ARG A 95 0.95 10.15 -11.98
C ARG A 95 -0.40 10.50 -12.59
N GLU A 96 -0.58 10.25 -13.87
CA GLU A 96 -1.86 10.47 -14.54
C GLU A 96 -2.96 9.59 -13.97
N ALA A 97 -2.68 8.31 -13.79
CA ALA A 97 -3.67 7.35 -13.29
C ALA A 97 -4.13 7.64 -11.86
N LEU A 98 -3.24 8.16 -11.00
CA LEU A 98 -3.54 8.36 -9.58
C LEU A 98 -3.86 9.82 -9.21
N ILE A 99 -3.32 10.80 -9.93
CA ILE A 99 -3.40 12.21 -9.52
C ILE A 99 -4.06 13.08 -10.58
N SER A 100 -3.46 13.15 -11.79
CA SER A 100 -3.83 14.17 -12.78
C SER A 100 -5.12 13.86 -13.51
N ALA A 101 -5.37 12.59 -13.83
CA ALA A 101 -6.53 12.18 -14.63
C ALA A 101 -7.03 10.78 -14.20
N PRO A 102 -7.35 10.57 -12.91
CA PRO A 102 -7.91 9.28 -12.50
C PRO A 102 -9.31 9.09 -13.09
N PRO A 103 -9.70 7.84 -13.40
CA PRO A 103 -11.06 7.58 -13.86
C PRO A 103 -12.11 8.11 -12.87
N ALA A 104 -13.21 8.63 -13.40
CA ALA A 104 -14.25 9.25 -12.55
C ALA A 104 -14.78 8.31 -11.47
N HIS A 105 -14.98 7.02 -11.79
CA HIS A 105 -15.50 6.10 -10.79
C HIS A 105 -14.47 5.77 -9.69
N HIS A 106 -13.15 5.90 -9.97
CA HIS A 106 -12.12 5.77 -8.94
C HIS A 106 -12.24 6.89 -7.90
N LEU A 107 -12.51 8.11 -8.35
CA LEU A 107 -12.75 9.24 -7.44
C LEU A 107 -13.99 9.01 -6.59
N ALA A 108 -15.06 8.52 -7.20
CA ALA A 108 -16.31 8.22 -6.48
C ALA A 108 -16.11 7.13 -5.41
N ILE A 109 -15.35 6.08 -5.73
CA ILE A 109 -15.03 5.01 -4.77
C ILE A 109 -14.18 5.56 -3.62
N LYS A 110 -13.17 6.37 -3.91
CA LYS A 110 -12.33 6.98 -2.86
C LYS A 110 -13.13 7.88 -1.94
N GLU A 111 -14.02 8.68 -2.49
CA GLU A 111 -14.89 9.54 -1.70
C GLU A 111 -15.81 8.71 -0.81
N ALA A 112 -16.41 7.66 -1.35
CA ALA A 112 -17.26 6.75 -0.59
C ALA A 112 -16.49 6.07 0.55
N MET A 113 -15.26 5.61 0.29
CA MET A 113 -14.40 5.03 1.33
C MET A 113 -14.12 6.00 2.46
N ASN A 114 -13.86 7.26 2.13
CA ASN A 114 -13.57 8.29 3.13
C ASN A 114 -14.77 8.63 4.02
N GLN A 115 -15.97 8.26 3.62
CA GLN A 115 -17.19 8.51 4.38
C GLN A 115 -17.60 7.34 5.29
N VAL A 116 -16.95 6.18 5.16
CA VAL A 116 -17.30 4.99 5.98
C VAL A 116 -17.03 5.24 7.47
N LEU A 117 -15.94 5.92 7.77
CA LEU A 117 -15.58 6.33 9.13
C LEU A 117 -15.34 7.84 9.16
N THR A 118 -15.70 8.48 10.27
CA THR A 118 -15.32 9.88 10.48
C THR A 118 -13.81 10.00 10.65
N LEU A 119 -13.28 11.21 10.52
CA LEU A 119 -11.86 11.46 10.74
C LEU A 119 -11.44 11.04 12.16
N GLU A 120 -12.25 11.37 13.17
CA GLU A 120 -11.98 11.00 14.54
C GLU A 120 -11.97 9.49 14.73
N GLU A 121 -12.98 8.78 14.20
CA GLU A 121 -13.06 7.32 14.26
C GLU A 121 -11.86 6.68 13.58
N ARG A 122 -11.47 7.18 12.41
CA ARG A 122 -10.31 6.68 11.68
C ARG A 122 -9.02 6.86 12.48
N ASN A 123 -8.83 8.01 13.10
CA ASN A 123 -7.63 8.28 13.92
C ASN A 123 -7.58 7.38 15.14
N GLN A 124 -8.72 7.15 15.80
CA GLN A 124 -8.82 6.23 16.94
C GLN A 124 -8.51 4.80 16.52
N PHE A 125 -9.06 4.38 15.38
CA PHE A 125 -8.84 3.03 14.85
C PHE A 125 -7.37 2.82 14.49
N LEU A 126 -6.73 3.79 13.82
CA LEU A 126 -5.31 3.73 13.48
C LEU A 126 -4.43 3.57 14.73
N ALA A 127 -4.72 4.34 15.79
CA ALA A 127 -3.96 4.24 17.03
C ALA A 127 -4.09 2.84 17.65
N MET A 128 -5.28 2.26 17.63
CA MET A 128 -5.52 0.91 18.14
C MET A 128 -4.86 -0.16 17.27
N LEU A 129 -4.89 -0.01 15.95
CA LEU A 129 -4.21 -0.92 15.03
C LEU A 129 -2.69 -0.90 15.25
N ASP A 130 -2.10 0.27 15.41
CA ASP A 130 -0.67 0.40 15.68
C ASP A 130 -0.29 -0.32 16.99
N LYS A 131 -1.09 -0.12 18.02
CA LYS A 131 -0.89 -0.82 19.30
C LYS A 131 -1.00 -2.33 19.15
N LEU A 132 -2.00 -2.80 18.40
CA LEU A 132 -2.19 -4.24 18.14
C LEU A 132 -1.00 -4.82 17.37
N LEU A 133 -0.56 -4.16 16.30
CA LEU A 133 0.56 -4.63 15.48
C LEU A 133 1.85 -4.73 16.29
N ILE A 134 2.16 -3.70 17.07
CA ILE A 134 3.34 -3.71 17.94
C ILE A 134 3.24 -4.85 18.95
N GLY A 135 2.10 -5.02 19.59
CA GLY A 135 1.88 -6.08 20.57
C GLY A 135 2.03 -7.48 19.98
N LEU A 136 1.50 -7.70 18.78
CA LEU A 136 1.62 -8.99 18.10
C LEU A 136 3.06 -9.31 17.71
N GLN A 137 3.83 -8.29 17.29
CA GLN A 137 5.25 -8.45 16.92
C GLN A 137 6.14 -8.74 18.13
N GLU A 138 5.73 -8.30 19.31
CA GLU A 138 6.49 -8.47 20.56
C GLU A 138 6.09 -9.70 21.38
N LEU A 139 5.20 -10.55 20.86
CA LEU A 139 4.81 -11.76 21.55
C LEU A 139 6.02 -12.70 21.73
N PRO A 140 6.16 -13.32 22.93
CA PRO A 140 7.33 -14.18 23.25
C PRO A 140 7.20 -15.57 22.63
N ILE A 141 7.40 -15.66 21.35
CA ILE A 141 7.32 -16.93 20.62
C ILE A 141 8.64 -17.29 19.97
#